data_c76d69b83e55ca2a1111ddca92e003a3
#
_entry.id   c76d69b83e55ca2a1111ddca92e003a3
#
_cell.length_a   1.000
_cell.length_b   1.000
_cell.length_c   1.000
_cell.angle_alpha   90.00
_cell.angle_beta   90.00
_cell.angle_gamma   90.00
#
_symmetry.space_group_name_H-M   'P 1'
#
loop_
_entity.id
_entity.type
_entity.pdbx_description
1 polymer ?
#
loop_
_entity_poly.entity_id
_entity_poly.type
_entity_poly.pdbx_seq_one_letter_code
_entity_poly.pdbx_strand_id
1 'polypeptide(L)'
;MGQEILMTDTVGFILKLPHHLVDAFRSTLEEARYADTLVHVVDASNPDRDLQMKVVYETLSELHISGKPILTIWNKFDILPAAEVLRDPRADQNVRFSAKTGEGKQQVFDAIQKLLEGSCIHLVEVIPYTESGKLSWIRQYGQLLKEEYEADGIHVEACVPYV
;
A
#
# COMPACT_ATOMS: atom_id res chain seq x y z
N MET A 1 16.64 -11.12 3.25
CA MET A 1 16.57 -10.21 2.08
C MET A 1 15.37 -9.32 2.28
N GLY A 2 15.47 -8.00 1.96
CA GLY A 2 14.33 -7.08 2.10
C GLY A 2 13.42 -7.18 0.88
N GLN A 3 12.12 -6.96 1.08
CA GLN A 3 11.16 -6.81 0.00
C GLN A 3 11.38 -5.45 -0.67
N GLU A 4 11.48 -5.43 -1.99
CA GLU A 4 11.58 -4.19 -2.77
C GLU A 4 10.16 -3.64 -2.99
N ILE A 5 9.98 -2.36 -2.70
CA ILE A 5 8.69 -1.65 -2.84
C ILE A 5 8.91 -0.46 -3.75
N LEU A 6 8.07 -0.33 -4.77
CA LEU A 6 7.98 0.88 -5.58
C LEU A 6 6.92 1.81 -4.98
N MET A 7 7.33 3.01 -4.58
CA MET A 7 6.42 4.03 -4.06
C MET A 7 6.35 5.19 -5.06
N THR A 8 5.15 5.48 -5.54
CA THR A 8 4.87 6.62 -6.43
C THR A 8 4.19 7.72 -5.63
N ASP A 9 4.77 8.92 -5.63
CA ASP A 9 4.14 10.11 -5.09
C ASP A 9 3.24 10.75 -6.14
N THR A 10 2.07 11.22 -5.72
CA THR A 10 1.08 11.88 -6.60
C THR A 10 0.93 13.34 -6.23
N VAL A 11 0.39 14.14 -7.16
CA VAL A 11 0.00 15.53 -6.85
C VAL A 11 -1.09 15.52 -5.78
N GLY A 12 -0.91 16.34 -4.73
CA GLY A 12 -1.89 16.44 -3.63
C GLY A 12 -3.28 16.86 -4.11
N PHE A 13 -4.31 16.28 -3.49
CA PHE A 13 -5.70 16.64 -3.77
C PHE A 13 -5.98 18.09 -3.39
N ILE A 14 -6.40 18.89 -4.36
CA ILE A 14 -6.75 20.30 -4.18
C ILE A 14 -8.27 20.40 -4.17
N LEU A 15 -8.84 20.92 -3.07
CA LEU A 15 -10.26 21.31 -3.01
C LEU A 15 -10.54 22.35 -4.11
N LYS A 16 -11.46 22.04 -5.05
CA LYS A 16 -11.80 22.85 -6.23
C LYS A 16 -10.72 22.86 -7.31
N LEU A 17 -10.41 21.69 -7.87
CA LEU A 17 -9.62 21.63 -9.10
C LEU A 17 -10.35 22.42 -10.21
N PRO A 18 -9.68 23.37 -10.87
CA PRO A 18 -10.19 23.98 -12.09
C PRO A 18 -10.44 22.92 -13.17
N HIS A 19 -11.53 23.02 -13.90
CA HIS A 19 -11.94 22.01 -14.90
C HIS A 19 -10.85 21.64 -15.91
N HIS A 20 -9.95 22.56 -16.26
CA HIS A 20 -8.85 22.32 -17.20
C HIS A 20 -7.67 21.52 -16.59
N LEU A 21 -7.61 21.37 -15.28
CA LEU A 21 -6.60 20.54 -14.58
C LEU A 21 -7.12 19.14 -14.24
N VAL A 22 -8.42 18.89 -14.38
CA VAL A 22 -9.04 17.61 -14.05
C VAL A 22 -8.43 16.47 -14.87
N ASP A 23 -8.19 16.68 -16.16
CA ASP A 23 -7.66 15.65 -17.05
C ASP A 23 -6.19 15.34 -16.75
N ALA A 24 -5.36 16.36 -16.46
CA ALA A 24 -3.97 16.15 -16.07
C ALA A 24 -3.86 15.46 -14.70
N PHE A 25 -4.76 15.80 -13.76
CA PHE A 25 -4.84 15.18 -12.47
C PHE A 25 -5.35 13.73 -12.56
N ARG A 26 -6.30 13.48 -13.46
CA ARG A 26 -6.85 12.15 -13.73
C ARG A 26 -5.78 11.20 -14.25
N SER A 27 -4.90 11.65 -15.17
CA SER A 27 -3.81 10.79 -15.67
C SER A 27 -2.81 10.39 -14.59
N THR A 28 -2.49 11.29 -13.66
CA THR A 28 -1.61 10.99 -12.53
C THR A 28 -2.27 9.99 -11.56
N LEU A 29 -3.59 10.09 -11.35
CA LEU A 29 -4.34 9.16 -10.52
C LEU A 29 -4.61 7.80 -11.19
N GLU A 30 -4.49 7.72 -12.53
CA GLU A 30 -4.59 6.44 -13.22
C GLU A 30 -3.50 5.45 -12.77
N GLU A 31 -2.34 5.94 -12.32
CA GLU A 31 -1.30 5.10 -11.72
C GLU A 31 -1.80 4.36 -10.46
N ALA A 32 -2.70 4.97 -9.69
CA ALA A 32 -3.31 4.32 -8.55
C ALA A 32 -4.12 3.06 -8.90
N ARG A 33 -4.55 2.93 -10.18
CA ARG A 33 -5.21 1.71 -10.68
C ARG A 33 -4.29 0.51 -10.71
N TYR A 34 -2.99 0.74 -10.89
CA TYR A 34 -1.99 -0.32 -11.00
C TYR A 34 -1.29 -0.60 -9.67
N ALA A 35 -1.45 0.27 -8.68
CA ALA A 35 -0.88 0.07 -7.37
C ALA A 35 -1.53 -1.11 -6.64
N ASP A 36 -0.74 -1.89 -5.91
CA ASP A 36 -1.22 -3.00 -5.07
C ASP A 36 -1.86 -2.50 -3.79
N THR A 37 -1.42 -1.35 -3.30
CA THR A 37 -1.88 -0.72 -2.04
C THR A 37 -1.94 0.80 -2.22
N LEU A 38 -2.92 1.43 -1.62
CA LEU A 38 -3.04 2.89 -1.60
C LEU A 38 -2.61 3.44 -0.25
N VAL A 39 -1.76 4.46 -0.28
CA VAL A 39 -1.36 5.20 0.92
C VAL A 39 -2.01 6.58 0.90
N HIS A 40 -2.99 6.78 1.77
CA HIS A 40 -3.71 8.04 1.91
C HIS A 40 -3.09 8.87 3.03
N VAL A 41 -2.35 9.92 2.67
CA VAL A 41 -1.72 10.83 3.64
C VAL A 41 -2.65 12.00 3.91
N VAL A 42 -3.09 12.11 5.16
CA VAL A 42 -4.04 13.14 5.62
C VAL A 42 -3.35 14.11 6.56
N ASP A 43 -3.51 15.41 6.31
CA ASP A 43 -3.14 16.45 7.29
C ASP A 43 -4.13 16.42 8.45
N ALA A 44 -3.74 15.76 9.53
CA ALA A 44 -4.60 15.56 10.69
C ALA A 44 -4.97 16.87 11.40
N SER A 45 -4.17 17.91 11.22
CA SER A 45 -4.41 19.23 11.83
C SER A 45 -5.38 20.12 11.04
N ASN A 46 -5.72 19.73 9.81
CA ASN A 46 -6.61 20.51 8.97
C ASN A 46 -8.07 20.38 9.46
N PRO A 47 -8.77 21.50 9.75
CA PRO A 47 -10.18 21.44 10.16
C PRO A 47 -11.11 20.86 9.07
N ASP A 48 -10.74 20.99 7.79
CA ASP A 48 -11.51 20.49 6.64
C ASP A 48 -11.10 19.06 6.22
N ARG A 49 -10.29 18.35 7.02
CA ARG A 49 -9.75 17.01 6.68
C ARG A 49 -10.82 16.00 6.28
N ASP A 50 -11.95 15.98 6.98
CA ASP A 50 -13.03 15.04 6.70
C ASP A 50 -13.67 15.29 5.33
N LEU A 51 -13.82 16.58 4.96
CA LEU A 51 -14.29 16.97 3.64
C LEU A 51 -13.26 16.60 2.55
N GLN A 52 -11.98 16.82 2.80
CA GLN A 52 -10.91 16.44 1.88
C GLN A 52 -10.87 14.93 1.68
N MET A 53 -10.94 14.15 2.74
CA MET A 53 -10.99 12.69 2.68
C MET A 53 -12.20 12.20 1.87
N LYS A 54 -13.37 12.81 2.06
CA LYS A 54 -14.57 12.48 1.27
C LYS A 54 -14.32 12.69 -0.22
N VAL A 55 -13.75 13.83 -0.62
CA VAL A 55 -13.42 14.14 -2.03
C VAL A 55 -12.44 13.11 -2.61
N VAL A 56 -11.41 12.70 -1.84
CA VAL A 56 -10.47 11.66 -2.28
C VAL A 56 -11.20 10.37 -2.60
N TYR A 57 -12.05 9.88 -1.68
CA TYR A 57 -12.78 8.63 -1.87
C TYR A 57 -13.82 8.70 -3.00
N GLU A 58 -14.48 9.85 -3.19
CA GLU A 58 -15.37 10.08 -4.32
C GLU A 58 -14.59 9.99 -5.64
N THR A 59 -13.42 10.62 -5.72
CA THR A 59 -12.56 10.57 -6.91
C THR A 59 -12.05 9.15 -7.20
N LEU A 60 -11.62 8.39 -6.18
CA LEU A 60 -11.23 6.99 -6.35
C LEU A 60 -12.39 6.15 -6.90
N SER A 61 -13.61 6.39 -6.41
CA SER A 61 -14.83 5.73 -6.91
C SER A 61 -15.13 6.07 -8.37
N GLU A 62 -15.04 7.35 -8.76
CA GLU A 62 -15.22 7.82 -10.14
C GLU A 62 -14.20 7.20 -11.10
N LEU A 63 -12.97 6.99 -10.64
CA LEU A 63 -11.91 6.33 -11.39
C LEU A 63 -12.03 4.80 -11.38
N HIS A 64 -13.07 4.23 -10.75
CA HIS A 64 -13.28 2.80 -10.61
C HIS A 64 -12.12 2.09 -9.89
N ILE A 65 -11.47 2.79 -8.96
CA ILE A 65 -10.42 2.23 -8.11
C ILE A 65 -11.07 1.74 -6.84
N SER A 66 -11.26 0.42 -6.75
CA SER A 66 -11.89 -0.25 -5.61
C SER A 66 -11.19 -1.56 -5.28
N GLY A 67 -11.45 -2.09 -4.08
CA GLY A 67 -10.94 -3.40 -3.66
C GLY A 67 -9.45 -3.46 -3.35
N LYS A 68 -8.77 -2.32 -3.29
CA LYS A 68 -7.35 -2.23 -2.90
C LYS A 68 -7.22 -1.95 -1.41
N PRO A 69 -6.23 -2.57 -0.73
CA PRO A 69 -5.88 -2.21 0.63
C PRO A 69 -5.52 -0.73 0.74
N ILE A 70 -6.01 -0.08 1.79
CA ILE A 70 -5.76 1.35 2.05
C ILE A 70 -5.08 1.51 3.40
N LEU A 71 -3.94 2.22 3.41
CA LEU A 71 -3.29 2.72 4.61
C LEU A 71 -3.57 4.21 4.74
N THR A 72 -4.28 4.63 5.79
CA THR A 72 -4.41 6.05 6.11
C THR A 72 -3.36 6.47 7.13
N ILE A 73 -2.53 7.44 6.72
CA ILE A 73 -1.49 8.06 7.53
C ILE A 73 -1.98 9.43 7.99
N TRP A 74 -2.19 9.59 9.28
CA TRP A 74 -2.56 10.85 9.92
C TRP A 74 -1.29 11.64 10.21
N ASN A 75 -0.89 12.48 9.23
CA ASN A 75 0.32 13.30 9.35
C ASN A 75 0.08 14.56 10.19
N LYS A 76 1.15 15.14 10.72
CA LYS A 76 1.17 16.31 11.62
C LYS A 76 0.45 16.07 12.94
N PHE A 77 0.39 14.82 13.39
CA PHE A 77 -0.31 14.51 14.62
C PHE A 77 0.40 15.10 15.87
N ASP A 78 1.68 15.45 15.76
CA ASP A 78 2.48 16.11 16.81
C ASP A 78 1.91 17.45 17.30
N ILE A 79 1.04 18.08 16.50
CA ILE A 79 0.40 19.35 16.88
C ILE A 79 -1.07 19.19 17.30
N LEU A 80 -1.56 17.96 17.40
CA LEU A 80 -2.92 17.66 17.84
C LEU A 80 -3.00 17.41 19.34
N PRO A 81 -4.18 17.65 19.96
CA PRO A 81 -4.45 17.21 21.31
C PRO A 81 -4.30 15.68 21.45
N ALA A 82 -3.63 15.23 22.53
CA ALA A 82 -3.38 13.80 22.75
C ALA A 82 -4.64 12.93 22.82
N ALA A 83 -5.78 13.52 23.16
CA ALA A 83 -7.06 12.85 23.28
C ALA A 83 -7.83 12.72 21.95
N GLU A 84 -7.31 13.25 20.84
CA GLU A 84 -8.02 13.22 19.56
C GLU A 84 -8.01 11.81 18.96
N VAL A 85 -9.21 11.29 18.68
CA VAL A 85 -9.38 9.98 18.04
C VAL A 85 -9.47 10.17 16.54
N LEU A 86 -8.43 9.70 15.83
CA LEU A 86 -8.35 9.71 14.37
C LEU A 86 -8.59 8.31 13.85
N ARG A 87 -9.63 8.15 13.03
CA ARG A 87 -9.95 6.87 12.40
C ARG A 87 -10.59 7.09 11.03
N ASP A 88 -10.03 6.45 10.06
CA ASP A 88 -10.65 6.27 8.76
C ASP A 88 -11.28 4.87 8.69
N PRO A 89 -12.63 4.76 8.68
CA PRO A 89 -13.30 3.46 8.66
C PRO A 89 -13.19 2.74 7.31
N ARG A 90 -12.74 3.41 6.26
CA ARG A 90 -12.56 2.85 4.92
C ARG A 90 -11.17 2.27 4.70
N ALA A 91 -10.22 2.60 5.60
CA ALA A 91 -8.87 2.11 5.53
C ALA A 91 -8.68 0.81 6.32
N ASP A 92 -7.88 -0.10 5.78
CA ASP A 92 -7.49 -1.36 6.43
C ASP A 92 -6.54 -1.12 7.59
N GLN A 93 -5.70 -0.10 7.45
CA GLN A 93 -4.76 0.34 8.49
C GLN A 93 -4.83 1.85 8.69
N ASN A 94 -4.72 2.27 9.95
CA ASN A 94 -4.66 3.68 10.34
C ASN A 94 -3.43 3.90 11.20
N VAL A 95 -2.55 4.83 10.81
CA VAL A 95 -1.30 5.12 11.52
C VAL A 95 -1.17 6.62 11.79
N ARG A 96 -0.76 6.99 12.99
CA ARG A 96 -0.39 8.35 13.35
C ARG A 96 1.08 8.57 13.00
N PHE A 97 1.37 9.69 12.38
CA PHE A 97 2.71 10.01 11.93
C PHE A 97 2.98 11.51 11.99
N SER A 98 4.21 11.87 12.27
CA SER A 98 4.70 13.23 12.06
C SER A 98 5.94 13.20 11.17
N ALA A 99 5.80 13.71 9.96
CA ALA A 99 6.93 13.85 9.05
C ALA A 99 7.98 14.83 9.58
N LYS A 100 7.58 15.76 10.43
CA LYS A 100 8.47 16.76 11.04
C LYS A 100 9.37 16.16 12.12
N THR A 101 8.81 15.32 13.00
CA THR A 101 9.51 14.75 14.15
C THR A 101 10.04 13.34 13.88
N GLY A 102 9.48 12.64 12.87
CA GLY A 102 9.74 11.24 12.62
C GLY A 102 8.96 10.28 13.53
N GLU A 103 8.13 10.81 14.43
CA GLU A 103 7.30 9.99 15.30
C GLU A 103 6.27 9.18 14.50
N GLY A 104 6.10 7.92 14.84
CA GLY A 104 5.23 7.01 14.10
C GLY A 104 5.87 6.34 12.88
N LYS A 105 7.16 6.61 12.57
CA LYS A 105 7.81 6.07 11.38
C LYS A 105 7.82 4.53 11.36
N GLN A 106 8.13 3.89 12.47
CA GLN A 106 8.16 2.43 12.54
C GLN A 106 6.77 1.84 12.30
N GLN A 107 5.73 2.45 12.89
CA GLN A 107 4.34 2.01 12.71
C GLN A 107 3.88 2.11 11.25
N VAL A 108 4.37 3.09 10.49
CA VAL A 108 4.11 3.18 9.04
C VAL A 108 4.73 2.00 8.30
N PHE A 109 5.99 1.65 8.57
CA PHE A 109 6.63 0.50 7.96
C PHE A 109 5.95 -0.81 8.31
N ASP A 110 5.60 -1.01 9.59
CA ASP A 110 4.92 -2.21 10.06
C ASP A 110 3.52 -2.36 9.39
N ALA A 111 2.80 -1.24 9.21
CA ALA A 111 1.51 -1.23 8.54
C ALA A 111 1.64 -1.57 7.04
N ILE A 112 2.63 -1.01 6.34
CA ILE A 112 2.91 -1.33 4.94
C ILE A 112 3.25 -2.81 4.81
N GLN A 113 4.17 -3.32 5.64
CA GLN A 113 4.55 -4.73 5.62
C GLN A 113 3.33 -5.63 5.81
N LYS A 114 2.49 -5.33 6.78
CA LYS A 114 1.28 -6.10 7.07
C LYS A 114 0.27 -6.11 5.91
N LEU A 115 0.12 -5.00 5.19
CA LEU A 115 -0.74 -4.93 4.01
C LEU A 115 -0.16 -5.74 2.85
N LEU A 116 1.15 -5.71 2.66
CA LEU A 116 1.83 -6.48 1.62
C LEU A 116 1.77 -7.98 1.90
N GLU A 117 1.92 -8.42 3.15
CA GLU A 117 1.75 -9.82 3.57
C GLU A 117 0.33 -10.34 3.26
N GLY A 118 -0.70 -9.49 3.41
CA GLY A 118 -2.08 -9.81 3.06
C GLY A 118 -2.37 -9.85 1.55
N SER A 119 -1.45 -9.36 0.73
CA SER A 119 -1.61 -9.25 -0.73
C SER A 119 -0.99 -10.44 -1.49
N CYS A 120 -0.48 -11.45 -0.80
CA CYS A 120 0.18 -12.58 -1.43
C CYS A 120 -0.36 -13.93 -0.95
N ILE A 121 -0.22 -14.94 -1.80
CA ILE A 121 -0.50 -16.33 -1.46
C ILE A 121 0.76 -16.92 -0.83
N HIS A 122 0.64 -17.44 0.38
CA HIS A 122 1.70 -18.23 0.99
C HIS A 122 1.73 -19.62 0.33
N LEU A 123 2.77 -19.86 -0.45
CA LEU A 123 2.99 -21.11 -1.19
C LEU A 123 4.02 -21.96 -0.46
N VAL A 124 3.68 -23.20 -0.16
CA VAL A 124 4.62 -24.24 0.30
C VAL A 124 4.50 -25.40 -0.68
N GLU A 125 5.50 -25.62 -1.50
CA GLU A 125 5.48 -26.64 -2.55
C GLU A 125 6.86 -27.31 -2.71
N VAL A 126 6.85 -28.57 -3.13
CA VAL A 126 8.04 -29.26 -3.59
C VAL A 126 8.06 -29.20 -5.11
N ILE A 127 8.99 -28.46 -5.67
CA ILE A 127 9.15 -28.27 -7.12
C ILE A 127 10.08 -29.35 -7.66
N PRO A 128 9.63 -30.24 -8.55
CA PRO A 128 10.51 -31.19 -9.20
C PRO A 128 11.64 -30.48 -9.98
N TYR A 129 12.83 -31.06 -10.01
CA TYR A 129 13.97 -30.50 -10.75
C TYR A 129 13.70 -30.28 -12.24
N THR A 130 12.74 -31.02 -12.80
CA THR A 130 12.28 -30.88 -14.19
C THR A 130 11.44 -29.62 -14.43
N GLU A 131 10.92 -29.00 -13.36
CA GLU A 131 10.06 -27.82 -13.41
C GLU A 131 10.76 -26.55 -12.87
N SER A 132 12.05 -26.46 -13.06
CA SER A 132 12.87 -25.31 -12.59
C SER A 132 12.37 -23.93 -13.08
N GLY A 133 11.55 -23.89 -14.13
CA GLY A 133 10.87 -22.68 -14.60
C GLY A 133 9.93 -22.07 -13.56
N LYS A 134 9.27 -22.90 -12.74
CA LYS A 134 8.42 -22.41 -11.63
C LYS A 134 9.23 -21.66 -10.60
N LEU A 135 10.40 -22.21 -10.22
CA LEU A 135 11.29 -21.56 -9.27
C LEU A 135 11.80 -20.21 -9.80
N SER A 136 12.13 -20.13 -11.09
CA SER A 136 12.53 -18.89 -11.74
C SER A 136 11.42 -17.85 -11.72
N TRP A 137 10.17 -18.27 -11.96
CA TRP A 137 9.00 -17.40 -11.86
C TRP A 137 8.78 -16.90 -10.43
N ILE A 138 8.87 -17.77 -9.42
CA ILE A 138 8.76 -17.39 -8.01
C ILE A 138 9.84 -16.39 -7.62
N ARG A 139 11.07 -16.56 -8.08
CA ARG A 139 12.19 -15.63 -7.82
C ARG A 139 11.99 -14.27 -8.51
N GLN A 140 11.32 -14.25 -9.64
CA GLN A 140 11.10 -13.03 -10.43
C GLN A 140 9.89 -12.23 -9.92
N TYR A 141 8.79 -12.91 -9.54
CA TYR A 141 7.51 -12.27 -9.26
C TYR A 141 7.03 -12.44 -7.81
N GLY A 142 7.61 -13.38 -7.07
CA GLY A 142 7.28 -13.65 -5.68
C GLY A 142 8.43 -13.30 -4.72
N GLN A 143 8.16 -13.47 -3.45
CA GLN A 143 9.15 -13.40 -2.38
C GLN A 143 9.49 -14.81 -1.90
N LEU A 144 10.71 -15.26 -2.14
CA LEU A 144 11.20 -16.54 -1.66
C LEU A 144 11.56 -16.42 -0.19
N LEU A 145 10.88 -17.18 0.67
CA LEU A 145 11.09 -17.20 2.13
C LEU A 145 12.08 -18.30 2.53
N LYS A 146 11.93 -19.48 1.91
CA LYS A 146 12.79 -20.65 2.16
C LYS A 146 13.02 -21.42 0.87
N GLU A 147 14.23 -21.97 0.69
CA GLU A 147 14.59 -22.81 -0.44
C GLU A 147 15.57 -23.89 0.04
N GLU A 148 15.18 -25.15 -0.08
CA GLU A 148 15.99 -26.31 0.29
C GLU A 148 15.99 -27.33 -0.84
N TYR A 149 17.17 -27.85 -1.17
CA TYR A 149 17.36 -28.86 -2.21
C TYR A 149 17.44 -30.23 -1.58
N GLU A 150 16.42 -31.06 -1.83
CA GLU A 150 16.34 -32.41 -1.32
C GLU A 150 16.26 -33.45 -2.45
N ALA A 151 16.32 -34.76 -2.14
CA ALA A 151 16.36 -35.81 -3.13
C ALA A 151 15.08 -35.92 -4.00
N ASP A 152 13.95 -35.46 -3.47
CA ASP A 152 12.63 -35.48 -4.11
C ASP A 152 12.28 -34.20 -4.87
N GLY A 153 13.11 -33.13 -4.72
CA GLY A 153 12.89 -31.85 -5.39
C GLY A 153 13.41 -30.66 -4.62
N ILE A 154 12.95 -29.49 -5.01
CA ILE A 154 13.26 -28.21 -4.37
C ILE A 154 12.11 -27.85 -3.48
N HIS A 155 12.29 -27.87 -2.16
CA HIS A 155 11.31 -27.45 -1.18
C HIS A 155 11.31 -25.93 -1.10
N VAL A 156 10.20 -25.32 -1.47
CA VAL A 156 10.06 -23.86 -1.57
C VAL A 156 8.95 -23.39 -0.65
N GLU A 157 9.26 -22.37 0.13
CA GLU A 157 8.30 -21.56 0.84
C GLU A 157 8.40 -20.14 0.30
N ALA A 158 7.33 -19.62 -0.25
CA ALA A 158 7.31 -18.33 -0.92
C ALA A 158 5.99 -17.61 -0.73
N CYS A 159 6.05 -16.28 -0.85
CA CYS A 159 4.89 -15.42 -0.96
C CYS A 159 4.76 -15.00 -2.43
N VAL A 160 3.70 -15.40 -3.10
CA VAL A 160 3.48 -15.11 -4.53
C VAL A 160 2.26 -14.21 -4.73
N PRO A 161 2.30 -13.24 -5.68
CA PRO A 161 1.18 -12.35 -5.93
C PRO A 161 -0.05 -13.13 -6.44
N TYR A 162 -1.24 -12.61 -6.17
CA TYR A 162 -2.45 -13.07 -6.85
C TYR A 162 -2.32 -12.74 -8.34
N VAL A 163 -2.36 -13.74 -9.20
CA VAL A 163 -2.36 -13.61 -10.67
C VAL A 163 -3.80 -13.57 -11.17
#